data_566206e3351ff1d45b0cc5b136d17114
#
_entry.id   566206e3351ff1d45b0cc5b136d17114
#
_cell.length_a   1.000
_cell.length_b   1.000
_cell.length_c   1.000
_cell.angle_alpha   90.00
_cell.angle_beta   90.00
_cell.angle_gamma   90.00
#
_symmetry.space_group_name_H-M   'P 1'
#
loop_
_entity.id
_entity.type
_entity.pdbx_description
1 polymer ?
#
loop_
_entity_poly.entity_id
_entity_poly.type
_entity_poly.pdbx_seq_one_letter_code
_entity_poly.pdbx_strand_id
1 'polypeptide(L)'
;MKIKFSILILFSISISSQEIVDDAIDFQVDASNLSVQAQKQVEELDEITKKLYFEYKDTINEYTALKNYDDQLSKIIDSQVEEIKSIKEQLDSIDVINIDILPLLNRMIDSLRKFVELDLPFLFDERMQKVNNLDDLMLRSDVTTAEKFRNVFEAYQQESEFGKTIENYSGYLIIDDQELAVDFFRLGRLGLFYRTPDGADTGYWDQRQELWQHLGNDLDQPIK
;
A
#
# COMPACT_ATOMS: atom_id res chain seq x y z
N MET A 1 -8.41 26.84 126.45
CA MET A 1 -9.50 26.87 125.48
C MET A 1 -9.15 27.64 124.20
N LYS A 2 -8.00 28.21 124.03
CA LYS A 2 -7.57 28.99 122.84
C LYS A 2 -6.85 28.12 121.73
N ILE A 3 -6.30 27.00 122.06
CA ILE A 3 -5.54 26.14 121.14
C ILE A 3 -6.44 25.25 120.27
N LYS A 4 -7.61 24.80 120.74
CA LYS A 4 -8.55 23.95 119.90
C LYS A 4 -9.26 24.71 118.85
N PHE A 5 -9.44 26.01 118.93
CA PHE A 5 -10.10 26.82 117.92
C PHE A 5 -9.16 27.13 116.67
N SER A 6 -7.85 27.30 117.00
CA SER A 6 -6.85 27.52 115.89
C SER A 6 -6.62 26.32 114.95
N ILE A 7 -6.73 25.08 115.45
CA ILE A 7 -6.61 23.84 114.70
C ILE A 7 -7.82 23.61 113.75
N LEU A 8 -9.04 24.02 114.23
CA LEU A 8 -10.24 23.88 113.40
C LEU A 8 -10.24 24.81 112.16
N ILE A 9 -9.71 26.02 112.27
CA ILE A 9 -9.59 26.98 111.18
C ILE A 9 -8.54 26.54 110.16
N LEU A 10 -7.42 25.97 110.54
CA LEU A 10 -6.41 25.41 109.67
C LEU A 10 -6.92 24.19 108.87
N PHE A 11 -7.78 23.35 109.41
CA PHE A 11 -8.37 22.21 108.77
C PHE A 11 -9.45 22.62 107.71
N SER A 12 -10.24 23.68 108.00
CA SER A 12 -11.23 24.17 107.01
C SER A 12 -10.59 24.87 105.81
N ILE A 13 -9.45 25.51 105.93
CA ILE A 13 -8.69 26.08 104.79
C ILE A 13 -8.11 24.99 103.88
N SER A 14 -7.69 23.87 104.45
CA SER A 14 -7.18 22.73 103.68
C SER A 14 -8.24 22.07 102.79
N ILE A 15 -9.51 21.98 103.23
CA ILE A 15 -10.61 21.40 102.45
C ILE A 15 -11.00 22.33 101.28
N SER A 16 -11.06 23.63 101.45
CA SER A 16 -11.38 24.60 100.41
C SER A 16 -10.28 24.65 99.30
N SER A 17 -9.02 24.41 99.64
CA SER A 17 -7.94 24.36 98.66
C SER A 17 -7.96 23.09 97.83
N GLN A 18 -8.50 21.99 98.36
CA GLN A 18 -8.61 20.72 97.63
C GLN A 18 -9.70 20.77 96.52
N GLU A 19 -10.84 21.38 96.84
CA GLU A 19 -11.95 21.56 95.90
C GLU A 19 -11.55 22.46 94.68
N ILE A 20 -10.80 23.52 94.91
CA ILE A 20 -10.30 24.42 93.90
C ILE A 20 -9.25 23.71 93.00
N VAL A 21 -8.45 22.82 93.53
CA VAL A 21 -7.45 22.03 92.77
C VAL A 21 -8.13 20.97 91.90
N ASP A 22 -9.19 20.30 92.44
CA ASP A 22 -9.96 19.32 91.67
C ASP A 22 -10.70 19.97 90.49
N ASP A 23 -11.36 21.14 90.72
CA ASP A 23 -11.98 21.92 89.65
C ASP A 23 -10.95 22.39 88.57
N ALA A 24 -9.74 22.75 88.91
CA ALA A 24 -8.69 23.14 88.04
C ALA A 24 -8.15 21.94 87.21
N ILE A 25 -8.10 20.76 87.80
CA ILE A 25 -7.72 19.52 87.16
C ILE A 25 -8.78 19.11 86.14
N ASP A 26 -10.05 19.13 86.50
CA ASP A 26 -11.17 18.81 85.60
C ASP A 26 -11.22 19.78 84.41
N PHE A 27 -11.05 21.10 84.68
CA PHE A 27 -10.95 22.06 83.58
C PHE A 27 -9.76 21.78 82.63
N GLN A 28 -8.61 21.36 83.18
CA GLN A 28 -7.44 21.01 82.35
C GLN A 28 -7.66 19.70 81.55
N VAL A 29 -8.34 18.73 82.15
CA VAL A 29 -8.73 17.49 81.50
C VAL A 29 -9.71 17.76 80.37
N ASP A 30 -10.73 18.59 80.60
CA ASP A 30 -11.70 18.97 79.57
C ASP A 30 -11.04 19.78 78.42
N ALA A 31 -10.18 20.74 78.75
CA ALA A 31 -9.41 21.47 77.76
C ALA A 31 -8.46 20.57 76.95
N SER A 32 -7.86 19.55 77.59
CA SER A 32 -7.03 18.54 76.92
C SER A 32 -7.86 17.64 75.99
N ASN A 33 -9.05 17.22 76.45
CA ASN A 33 -9.96 16.40 75.62
C ASN A 33 -10.48 17.19 74.46
N LEU A 34 -10.83 18.46 74.58
CA LEU A 34 -11.18 19.33 73.43
C LEU A 34 -10.03 19.51 72.49
N SER A 35 -8.80 19.64 72.94
CA SER A 35 -7.61 19.75 72.15
C SER A 35 -7.34 18.47 71.37
N VAL A 36 -7.51 17.30 71.98
CA VAL A 36 -7.39 15.99 71.30
C VAL A 36 -8.46 15.82 70.24
N GLN A 37 -9.71 16.22 70.51
CA GLN A 37 -10.79 16.20 69.56
C GLN A 37 -10.51 17.14 68.38
N ALA A 38 -10.07 18.36 68.64
CA ALA A 38 -9.67 19.28 67.56
C ALA A 38 -8.52 18.75 66.76
N GLN A 39 -7.52 18.13 67.39
CA GLN A 39 -6.40 17.52 66.68
C GLN A 39 -6.86 16.36 65.74
N LYS A 40 -7.76 15.49 66.22
CA LYS A 40 -8.35 14.43 65.37
C LYS A 40 -9.08 15.00 64.14
N GLN A 41 -9.88 16.06 64.37
CA GLN A 41 -10.55 16.72 63.20
C GLN A 41 -9.57 17.31 62.21
N VAL A 42 -8.46 17.89 62.68
CA VAL A 42 -7.40 18.38 61.79
C VAL A 42 -6.75 17.25 61.04
N GLU A 43 -6.46 16.10 61.65
CA GLU A 43 -5.89 14.92 61.03
C GLU A 43 -6.85 14.33 59.98
N GLU A 44 -8.14 14.19 60.27
CA GLU A 44 -9.17 13.75 59.34
C GLU A 44 -9.29 14.70 58.15
N LEU A 45 -9.26 16.01 58.36
CA LEU A 45 -9.29 17.01 57.30
C LEU A 45 -8.04 16.95 56.44
N ASP A 46 -6.87 16.72 57.01
CA ASP A 46 -5.61 16.56 56.29
C ASP A 46 -5.62 15.31 55.42
N GLU A 47 -6.11 14.18 55.93
CA GLU A 47 -6.27 12.95 55.16
C GLU A 47 -7.25 13.13 53.97
N ILE A 48 -8.41 13.74 54.23
CA ILE A 48 -9.41 14.03 53.21
C ILE A 48 -8.80 14.98 52.15
N THR A 49 -8.09 16.00 52.58
CA THR A 49 -7.46 16.96 51.68
C THR A 49 -6.39 16.29 50.80
N LYS A 50 -5.55 15.44 51.39
CA LYS A 50 -4.55 14.66 50.66
C LYS A 50 -5.20 13.73 49.64
N LYS A 51 -6.23 12.99 50.03
CA LYS A 51 -6.97 12.10 49.16
C LYS A 51 -7.58 12.86 47.98
N LEU A 52 -8.26 13.97 48.25
CA LEU A 52 -8.89 14.81 47.24
C LEU A 52 -7.85 15.43 46.29
N TYR A 53 -6.68 15.80 46.81
CA TYR A 53 -5.58 16.29 45.99
C TYR A 53 -5.05 15.23 45.01
N PHE A 54 -4.88 13.98 45.44
CA PHE A 54 -4.45 12.90 44.57
C PHE A 54 -5.51 12.57 43.51
N GLU A 55 -6.78 12.46 43.93
CA GLU A 55 -7.91 12.23 43.00
C GLU A 55 -8.01 13.35 41.94
N TYR A 56 -7.85 14.61 42.38
CA TYR A 56 -7.81 15.75 41.44
C TYR A 56 -6.65 15.64 40.46
N LYS A 57 -5.46 15.34 40.96
CA LYS A 57 -4.27 15.20 40.13
C LYS A 57 -4.40 14.06 39.11
N ASP A 58 -4.93 12.92 39.52
CA ASP A 58 -5.16 11.79 38.65
C ASP A 58 -6.21 12.12 37.56
N THR A 59 -7.30 12.78 37.96
CA THR A 59 -8.35 13.23 37.04
C THR A 59 -7.81 14.24 36.01
N ILE A 60 -6.96 15.18 36.42
CA ILE A 60 -6.31 16.12 35.49
C ILE A 60 -5.35 15.42 34.51
N ASN A 61 -4.61 14.44 35.02
CA ASN A 61 -3.72 13.64 34.14
C ASN A 61 -4.52 12.85 33.10
N GLU A 62 -5.59 12.20 33.53
CA GLU A 62 -6.50 11.45 32.65
C GLU A 62 -7.18 12.38 31.63
N TYR A 63 -7.69 13.53 32.08
CA TYR A 63 -8.25 14.53 31.14
C TYR A 63 -7.25 15.01 30.12
N THR A 64 -6.01 15.26 30.51
CA THR A 64 -4.95 15.71 29.60
C THR A 64 -4.59 14.64 28.59
N ALA A 65 -4.49 13.38 29.04
CA ALA A 65 -4.24 12.24 28.15
C ALA A 65 -5.38 12.05 27.15
N LEU A 66 -6.63 12.13 27.61
CA LEU A 66 -7.82 11.99 26.79
C LEU A 66 -7.91 13.11 25.74
N LYS A 67 -7.60 14.34 26.13
CA LYS A 67 -7.57 15.49 25.23
C LYS A 67 -6.50 15.32 24.14
N ASN A 68 -5.31 14.91 24.52
CA ASN A 68 -4.23 14.65 23.55
C ASN A 68 -4.61 13.53 22.58
N TYR A 69 -5.29 12.49 23.07
CA TYR A 69 -5.81 11.41 22.23
C TYR A 69 -6.86 11.91 21.25
N ASP A 70 -7.80 12.74 21.71
CA ASP A 70 -8.86 13.34 20.86
C ASP A 70 -8.25 14.22 19.76
N ASP A 71 -7.28 15.08 20.13
CA ASP A 71 -6.55 15.93 19.18
C ASP A 71 -5.80 15.09 18.12
N GLN A 72 -5.23 13.95 18.53
CA GLN A 72 -4.55 13.03 17.61
C GLN A 72 -5.54 12.31 16.71
N LEU A 73 -6.67 11.85 17.24
CA LEU A 73 -7.72 11.19 16.49
C LEU A 73 -8.33 12.12 15.44
N SER A 74 -8.55 13.38 15.80
CA SER A 74 -9.03 14.42 14.86
C SER A 74 -8.08 14.58 13.68
N LYS A 75 -6.77 14.66 13.91
CA LYS A 75 -5.77 14.75 12.84
C LYS A 75 -5.76 13.52 11.94
N ILE A 76 -5.96 12.32 12.51
CA ILE A 76 -6.06 11.09 11.73
C ILE A 76 -7.30 11.12 10.83
N ILE A 77 -8.44 11.54 11.37
CA ILE A 77 -9.70 11.67 10.61
C ILE A 77 -9.53 12.67 9.46
N ASP A 78 -8.94 13.83 9.72
CA ASP A 78 -8.69 14.85 8.69
C ASP A 78 -7.80 14.28 7.57
N SER A 79 -6.74 13.57 7.93
CA SER A 79 -5.86 12.89 6.96
C SER A 79 -6.60 11.83 6.14
N GLN A 80 -7.47 11.03 6.76
CA GLN A 80 -8.28 10.02 6.05
C GLN A 80 -9.29 10.66 5.10
N VAL A 81 -9.88 11.78 5.47
CA VAL A 81 -10.81 12.54 4.59
C VAL A 81 -10.08 13.05 3.35
N GLU A 82 -8.88 13.60 3.49
CA GLU A 82 -8.06 14.03 2.35
C GLU A 82 -7.62 12.85 1.48
N GLU A 83 -7.26 11.72 2.08
CA GLU A 83 -6.92 10.50 1.34
C GLU A 83 -8.11 9.96 0.53
N ILE A 84 -9.31 9.90 1.13
CA ILE A 84 -10.54 9.50 0.42
C ILE A 84 -10.83 10.44 -0.76
N LYS A 85 -10.63 11.75 -0.59
CA LYS A 85 -10.79 12.72 -1.68
C LYS A 85 -9.80 12.47 -2.81
N SER A 86 -8.53 12.27 -2.47
CA SER A 86 -7.47 11.96 -3.45
C SER A 86 -7.77 10.65 -4.21
N ILE A 87 -8.21 9.60 -3.51
CA ILE A 87 -8.60 8.33 -4.14
C ILE A 87 -9.79 8.52 -5.10
N LYS A 88 -10.79 9.32 -4.75
CA LYS A 88 -11.93 9.61 -5.64
C LYS A 88 -11.47 10.34 -6.91
N GLU A 89 -10.61 11.36 -6.78
CA GLU A 89 -10.05 12.06 -7.93
C GLU A 89 -9.23 11.12 -8.84
N GLN A 90 -8.48 10.17 -8.25
CA GLN A 90 -7.76 9.15 -9.00
C GLN A 90 -8.71 8.18 -9.71
N LEU A 91 -9.81 7.74 -9.06
CA LEU A 91 -10.82 6.88 -9.68
C LEU A 91 -11.49 7.58 -10.87
N ASP A 92 -11.90 8.83 -10.72
CA ASP A 92 -12.49 9.62 -11.81
C ASP A 92 -11.53 9.74 -13.00
N SER A 93 -10.21 9.92 -12.73
CA SER A 93 -9.20 9.97 -13.79
C SER A 93 -8.98 8.62 -14.48
N ILE A 94 -9.08 7.50 -13.77
CA ILE A 94 -8.95 6.15 -14.33
C ILE A 94 -10.09 5.86 -15.30
N ASP A 95 -11.32 6.26 -14.99
CA ASP A 95 -12.46 6.04 -15.87
C ASP A 95 -12.32 6.80 -17.19
N VAL A 96 -11.86 8.05 -17.15
CA VAL A 96 -11.57 8.83 -18.36
C VAL A 96 -10.46 8.17 -19.19
N ILE A 97 -9.37 7.75 -18.54
CA ILE A 97 -8.25 7.06 -19.21
C ILE A 97 -8.73 5.75 -19.87
N ASN A 98 -9.58 4.96 -19.22
CA ASN A 98 -10.10 3.71 -19.78
C ASN A 98 -10.96 3.95 -21.03
N ILE A 99 -11.77 5.02 -21.06
CA ILE A 99 -12.60 5.37 -22.22
C ILE A 99 -11.73 5.68 -23.45
N ASP A 100 -10.59 6.33 -23.28
CA ASP A 100 -9.72 6.74 -24.37
C ASP A 100 -8.71 5.67 -24.77
N ILE A 101 -8.20 4.88 -23.85
CA ILE A 101 -7.17 3.87 -24.09
C ILE A 101 -7.73 2.66 -24.86
N LEU A 102 -8.92 2.15 -24.55
CA LEU A 102 -9.45 0.96 -25.20
C LEU A 102 -9.61 1.13 -26.71
N PRO A 103 -10.17 2.24 -27.24
CA PRO A 103 -10.19 2.49 -28.68
C PRO A 103 -8.79 2.66 -29.30
N LEU A 104 -7.83 3.19 -28.55
CA LEU A 104 -6.44 3.29 -29.00
C LEU A 104 -5.82 1.90 -29.17
N LEU A 105 -5.98 1.02 -28.18
CA LEU A 105 -5.47 -0.35 -28.24
C LEU A 105 -6.06 -1.13 -29.41
N ASN A 106 -7.37 -1.02 -29.66
CA ASN A 106 -8.00 -1.64 -30.82
C ASN A 106 -7.36 -1.15 -32.14
N ARG A 107 -7.16 0.15 -32.30
CA ARG A 107 -6.47 0.70 -33.49
C ARG A 107 -5.01 0.22 -33.60
N MET A 108 -4.33 0.05 -32.49
CA MET A 108 -2.98 -0.51 -32.46
C MET A 108 -3.01 -1.97 -32.94
N ILE A 109 -3.91 -2.80 -32.48
CA ILE A 109 -4.04 -4.21 -32.90
C ILE A 109 -4.36 -4.27 -34.41
N ASP A 110 -5.30 -3.46 -34.91
CA ASP A 110 -5.62 -3.38 -36.32
C ASP A 110 -4.40 -2.95 -37.18
N SER A 111 -3.62 -2.00 -36.66
CA SER A 111 -2.39 -1.56 -37.34
C SER A 111 -1.32 -2.64 -37.35
N LEU A 112 -1.20 -3.38 -36.23
CA LEU A 112 -0.26 -4.51 -36.12
C LEU A 112 -0.66 -5.64 -37.08
N ARG A 113 -1.95 -5.94 -37.21
CA ARG A 113 -2.47 -6.93 -38.17
C ARG A 113 -2.08 -6.59 -39.60
N LYS A 114 -2.38 -5.36 -40.01
CA LYS A 114 -2.00 -4.87 -41.38
C LYS A 114 -0.50 -4.88 -41.59
N PHE A 115 0.26 -4.58 -40.56
CA PHE A 115 1.70 -4.61 -40.62
C PHE A 115 2.21 -6.05 -40.87
N VAL A 116 1.69 -7.04 -40.14
CA VAL A 116 2.03 -8.46 -40.33
C VAL A 116 1.63 -8.95 -41.73
N GLU A 117 0.46 -8.55 -42.25
CA GLU A 117 -0.04 -8.92 -43.58
C GLU A 117 0.82 -8.36 -44.71
N LEU A 118 1.41 -7.17 -44.54
CA LEU A 118 2.22 -6.48 -45.54
C LEU A 118 3.74 -6.76 -45.45
N ASP A 119 4.13 -7.44 -44.39
CA ASP A 119 5.55 -7.73 -44.12
C ASP A 119 6.04 -8.95 -44.87
N LEU A 120 7.32 -9.27 -44.71
CA LEU A 120 7.88 -10.54 -45.22
C LEU A 120 7.12 -11.74 -44.61
N PRO A 121 6.85 -12.80 -45.34
CA PRO A 121 6.02 -13.93 -44.93
C PRO A 121 6.77 -14.92 -44.00
N PHE A 122 7.50 -14.42 -43.04
CA PHE A 122 8.14 -15.27 -42.03
C PHE A 122 7.23 -15.48 -40.85
N LEU A 123 7.13 -16.70 -40.35
CA LEU A 123 6.33 -17.09 -39.19
C LEU A 123 4.91 -16.47 -39.20
N PHE A 124 4.32 -16.40 -40.39
CA PHE A 124 3.08 -15.66 -40.64
C PHE A 124 1.94 -16.14 -39.73
N ASP A 125 1.76 -17.46 -39.65
CA ASP A 125 0.67 -18.04 -38.84
C ASP A 125 0.84 -17.77 -37.34
N GLU A 126 2.06 -17.86 -36.82
CA GLU A 126 2.37 -17.60 -35.43
C GLU A 126 2.17 -16.13 -35.09
N ARG A 127 2.61 -15.22 -35.95
CA ARG A 127 2.45 -13.77 -35.77
C ARG A 127 0.98 -13.38 -35.85
N MET A 128 0.23 -13.93 -36.81
CA MET A 128 -1.20 -13.67 -36.95
C MET A 128 -1.99 -14.24 -35.77
N GLN A 129 -1.63 -15.41 -35.30
CA GLN A 129 -2.24 -15.99 -34.08
C GLN A 129 -2.02 -15.10 -32.84
N LYS A 130 -0.84 -14.51 -32.72
CA LYS A 130 -0.58 -13.53 -31.63
C LYS A 130 -1.50 -12.32 -31.73
N VAL A 131 -1.69 -11.76 -32.90
CA VAL A 131 -2.60 -10.64 -33.14
C VAL A 131 -4.04 -11.02 -32.77
N ASN A 132 -4.49 -12.21 -33.17
CA ASN A 132 -5.82 -12.71 -32.83
C ASN A 132 -6.00 -12.91 -31.30
N ASN A 133 -4.97 -13.40 -30.64
CA ASN A 133 -4.99 -13.55 -29.17
C ASN A 133 -5.11 -12.18 -28.46
N LEU A 134 -4.58 -11.10 -29.06
CA LEU A 134 -4.78 -9.74 -28.52
C LEU A 134 -6.22 -9.27 -28.67
N ASP A 135 -6.89 -9.58 -29.79
CA ASP A 135 -8.32 -9.27 -29.93
C ASP A 135 -9.16 -10.00 -28.86
N ASP A 136 -8.91 -11.28 -28.64
CA ASP A 136 -9.56 -12.06 -27.61
C ASP A 136 -9.30 -11.48 -26.21
N LEU A 137 -8.07 -11.02 -25.96
CA LEU A 137 -7.69 -10.36 -24.70
C LEU A 137 -8.48 -9.06 -24.48
N MET A 138 -8.75 -8.31 -25.57
CA MET A 138 -9.54 -7.05 -25.46
C MET A 138 -10.97 -7.30 -25.00
N LEU A 139 -11.58 -8.45 -25.32
CA LEU A 139 -12.93 -8.81 -24.93
C LEU A 139 -13.04 -9.30 -23.49
N ARG A 140 -11.94 -9.63 -22.85
CA ARG A 140 -11.92 -10.16 -21.48
C ARG A 140 -12.15 -9.04 -20.46
N SER A 141 -13.14 -9.23 -19.58
CA SER A 141 -13.47 -8.31 -18.48
C SER A 141 -12.65 -8.54 -17.21
N ASP A 142 -12.03 -9.72 -17.08
CA ASP A 142 -11.19 -10.10 -15.94
C ASP A 142 -9.74 -9.58 -16.04
N VAL A 143 -9.39 -8.95 -17.18
CA VAL A 143 -8.07 -8.38 -17.44
C VAL A 143 -8.12 -6.85 -17.37
N THR A 144 -7.22 -6.27 -16.59
CA THR A 144 -7.14 -4.81 -16.42
C THR A 144 -6.69 -4.11 -17.70
N THR A 145 -7.08 -2.84 -17.88
CA THR A 145 -6.65 -2.03 -19.04
C THR A 145 -5.12 -1.89 -19.11
N ALA A 146 -4.44 -1.79 -17.97
CA ALA A 146 -2.99 -1.74 -17.92
C ALA A 146 -2.34 -3.04 -18.42
N GLU A 147 -2.92 -4.19 -18.12
CA GLU A 147 -2.46 -5.48 -18.61
C GLU A 147 -2.70 -5.64 -20.12
N LYS A 148 -3.86 -5.20 -20.62
CA LYS A 148 -4.16 -5.16 -22.06
C LYS A 148 -3.13 -4.30 -22.80
N PHE A 149 -2.86 -3.10 -22.29
CA PHE A 149 -1.84 -2.21 -22.85
C PHE A 149 -0.47 -2.88 -22.89
N ARG A 150 -0.05 -3.52 -21.80
CA ARG A 150 1.25 -4.20 -21.72
C ARG A 150 1.38 -5.28 -22.79
N ASN A 151 0.37 -6.14 -22.96
CA ASN A 151 0.40 -7.21 -23.95
C ASN A 151 0.47 -6.68 -25.39
N VAL A 152 -0.30 -5.63 -25.72
CA VAL A 152 -0.22 -4.98 -27.02
C VAL A 152 1.17 -4.39 -27.25
N PHE A 153 1.73 -3.71 -26.25
CA PHE A 153 3.06 -3.12 -26.35
C PHE A 153 4.17 -4.17 -26.51
N GLU A 154 4.10 -5.29 -25.78
CA GLU A 154 5.01 -6.42 -25.92
C GLU A 154 4.97 -7.02 -27.32
N ALA A 155 3.79 -7.10 -27.95
CA ALA A 155 3.68 -7.55 -29.33
C ALA A 155 4.40 -6.59 -30.31
N TYR A 156 4.26 -5.28 -30.13
CA TYR A 156 4.99 -4.29 -30.90
C TYR A 156 6.51 -4.37 -30.69
N GLN A 157 6.95 -4.58 -29.45
CA GLN A 157 8.37 -4.78 -29.15
C GLN A 157 8.92 -6.02 -29.87
N GLN A 158 8.20 -7.13 -29.82
CA GLN A 158 8.60 -8.35 -30.53
C GLN A 158 8.71 -8.11 -32.03
N GLU A 159 7.73 -7.44 -32.64
CA GLU A 159 7.82 -7.08 -34.07
C GLU A 159 9.03 -6.18 -34.36
N SER A 160 9.34 -5.25 -33.47
CA SER A 160 10.56 -4.43 -33.59
C SER A 160 11.84 -5.26 -33.51
N GLU A 161 11.88 -6.26 -32.61
CA GLU A 161 13.05 -7.16 -32.51
C GLU A 161 13.26 -8.02 -33.75
N PHE A 162 12.18 -8.49 -34.39
CA PHE A 162 12.30 -9.21 -35.68
C PHE A 162 13.03 -8.40 -36.76
N GLY A 163 12.96 -7.07 -36.73
CA GLY A 163 13.70 -6.20 -37.63
C GLY A 163 15.20 -6.14 -37.37
N LYS A 164 15.67 -6.56 -36.20
CA LYS A 164 17.07 -6.43 -35.78
C LYS A 164 17.80 -7.79 -35.69
N THR A 165 17.04 -8.89 -35.66
CA THR A 165 17.58 -10.23 -35.44
C THR A 165 17.84 -10.93 -36.74
N ILE A 166 18.87 -11.79 -36.77
CA ILE A 166 19.15 -12.74 -37.81
C ILE A 166 18.75 -14.11 -37.27
N GLU A 167 17.89 -14.80 -38.02
CA GLU A 167 17.37 -16.10 -37.58
C GLU A 167 17.41 -17.13 -38.72
N ASN A 168 17.60 -18.37 -38.30
CA ASN A 168 17.53 -19.54 -39.16
C ASN A 168 16.53 -20.52 -38.52
N TYR A 169 15.54 -20.98 -39.27
CA TYR A 169 14.55 -21.95 -38.82
C TYR A 169 14.12 -22.84 -40.01
N SER A 170 13.77 -24.10 -39.70
CA SER A 170 13.27 -25.05 -40.70
C SER A 170 11.75 -24.97 -40.79
N GLY A 171 11.20 -25.13 -41.98
CA GLY A 171 9.75 -25.10 -42.21
C GLY A 171 9.39 -25.70 -43.58
N TYR A 172 8.14 -25.47 -43.94
CA TYR A 172 7.63 -25.93 -45.26
C TYR A 172 7.30 -24.71 -46.12
N LEU A 173 7.61 -24.82 -47.37
CA LEU A 173 7.36 -23.81 -48.37
C LEU A 173 6.56 -24.43 -49.56
N ILE A 174 5.49 -23.78 -49.94
CA ILE A 174 4.70 -24.20 -51.09
C ILE A 174 5.14 -23.41 -52.32
N ILE A 175 5.73 -24.08 -53.30
CA ILE A 175 6.10 -23.53 -54.59
C ILE A 175 5.49 -24.45 -55.67
N ASP A 176 4.78 -23.88 -56.62
CA ASP A 176 4.13 -24.61 -57.75
C ASP A 176 3.26 -25.80 -57.26
N ASP A 177 2.44 -25.57 -56.23
CA ASP A 177 1.58 -26.60 -55.57
C ASP A 177 2.36 -27.79 -54.97
N GLN A 178 3.66 -27.68 -54.79
CA GLN A 178 4.50 -28.68 -54.10
C GLN A 178 4.95 -28.16 -52.74
N GLU A 179 4.76 -28.97 -51.70
CA GLU A 179 5.28 -28.70 -50.41
C GLU A 179 6.74 -29.18 -50.28
N LEU A 180 7.64 -28.24 -50.05
CA LEU A 180 9.07 -28.45 -49.92
C LEU A 180 9.51 -28.18 -48.51
N ALA A 181 10.23 -29.12 -47.89
CA ALA A 181 10.91 -28.84 -46.63
C ALA A 181 12.14 -27.95 -46.89
N VAL A 182 12.24 -26.83 -46.21
CA VAL A 182 13.31 -25.86 -46.44
C VAL A 182 13.83 -25.30 -45.11
N ASP A 183 15.06 -24.82 -45.16
CA ASP A 183 15.63 -24.00 -44.10
C ASP A 183 15.51 -22.53 -44.53
N PHE A 184 14.83 -21.75 -43.71
CA PHE A 184 14.68 -20.30 -43.91
C PHE A 184 15.82 -19.57 -43.22
N PHE A 185 16.36 -18.57 -43.89
CA PHE A 185 17.30 -17.60 -43.33
C PHE A 185 16.70 -16.21 -43.44
N ARG A 186 16.48 -15.56 -42.29
CA ARG A 186 15.92 -14.23 -42.18
C ARG A 186 16.99 -13.24 -41.76
N LEU A 187 17.20 -12.19 -42.52
CA LEU A 187 18.06 -11.05 -42.18
C LEU A 187 17.20 -9.86 -41.78
N GLY A 188 16.75 -9.81 -40.54
CA GLY A 188 15.83 -8.80 -40.07
C GLY A 188 14.56 -8.72 -40.93
N ARG A 189 14.27 -7.54 -41.48
CA ARG A 189 13.24 -7.27 -42.50
C ARG A 189 13.85 -6.89 -43.87
N LEU A 190 15.15 -7.10 -44.02
CA LEU A 190 15.83 -6.78 -45.26
C LEU A 190 15.71 -7.90 -46.31
N GLY A 191 15.61 -9.14 -45.84
CA GLY A 191 15.51 -10.28 -46.75
C GLY A 191 15.10 -11.56 -46.03
N LEU A 192 14.35 -12.38 -46.74
CA LEU A 192 13.99 -13.75 -46.39
C LEU A 192 14.43 -14.68 -47.50
N PHE A 193 15.22 -15.67 -47.12
CA PHE A 193 15.80 -16.63 -48.02
C PHE A 193 15.38 -18.03 -47.60
N TYR A 194 15.29 -18.93 -48.56
CA TYR A 194 15.13 -20.35 -48.29
C TYR A 194 16.23 -21.17 -48.96
N ARG A 195 16.46 -22.34 -48.41
CA ARG A 195 17.34 -23.35 -48.99
C ARG A 195 16.78 -24.74 -48.70
N THR A 196 16.78 -25.63 -49.71
CA THR A 196 16.45 -27.05 -49.50
C THR A 196 17.57 -27.75 -48.74
N PRO A 197 17.27 -28.79 -47.89
CA PRO A 197 18.29 -29.48 -47.07
C PRO A 197 19.38 -30.17 -47.91
N ASP A 198 19.06 -30.56 -49.15
CA ASP A 198 20.02 -31.12 -50.13
C ASP A 198 20.89 -30.03 -50.79
N GLY A 199 20.53 -28.76 -50.60
CA GLY A 199 21.18 -27.61 -51.18
C GLY A 199 21.00 -27.47 -52.73
N ALA A 200 20.01 -28.17 -53.27
CA ALA A 200 19.75 -28.16 -54.72
C ALA A 200 18.99 -26.91 -55.15
N ASP A 201 18.19 -26.36 -54.26
CA ASP A 201 17.38 -25.17 -54.53
C ASP A 201 17.55 -24.12 -53.46
N THR A 202 17.76 -22.88 -53.88
CA THR A 202 17.92 -21.71 -53.03
C THR A 202 17.16 -20.54 -53.63
N GLY A 203 16.43 -19.79 -52.81
CA GLY A 203 15.69 -18.64 -53.32
C GLY A 203 15.49 -17.57 -52.29
N TYR A 204 14.85 -16.50 -52.68
CA TYR A 204 14.53 -15.35 -51.82
C TYR A 204 13.12 -14.86 -52.10
N TRP A 205 12.55 -14.19 -51.11
CA TRP A 205 11.26 -13.52 -51.26
C TRP A 205 11.44 -12.14 -51.90
N ASP A 206 10.81 -11.96 -53.09
CA ASP A 206 10.72 -10.63 -53.70
C ASP A 206 9.48 -9.90 -53.20
N GLN A 207 9.69 -8.92 -52.34
CA GLN A 207 8.62 -8.13 -51.72
C GLN A 207 7.83 -7.27 -52.72
N ARG A 208 8.39 -6.97 -53.92
CA ARG A 208 7.69 -6.18 -54.91
C ARG A 208 6.73 -7.02 -55.76
N GLN A 209 7.09 -8.27 -55.98
CA GLN A 209 6.29 -9.22 -56.76
C GLN A 209 5.44 -10.12 -55.85
N GLU A 210 5.70 -10.11 -54.54
CA GLU A 210 5.08 -11.00 -53.55
C GLU A 210 5.21 -12.47 -53.93
N LEU A 211 6.38 -12.84 -54.45
CA LEU A 211 6.68 -14.18 -54.96
C LEU A 211 8.08 -14.65 -54.52
N TRP A 212 8.22 -15.96 -54.39
CA TRP A 212 9.53 -16.60 -54.24
C TRP A 212 10.26 -16.65 -55.57
N GLN A 213 11.51 -16.21 -55.57
CA GLN A 213 12.37 -16.25 -56.74
C GLN A 213 13.58 -17.13 -56.47
N HIS A 214 13.96 -17.95 -57.46
CA HIS A 214 15.17 -18.75 -57.43
C HIS A 214 16.43 -17.87 -57.53
N LEU A 215 17.42 -18.18 -56.67
CA LEU A 215 18.78 -17.66 -56.84
C LEU A 215 19.52 -18.56 -57.85
N GLY A 216 20.03 -17.98 -58.92
CA GLY A 216 20.81 -18.75 -59.88
C GLY A 216 22.09 -19.33 -59.28
N ASN A 217 22.59 -20.41 -59.83
CA ASN A 217 23.74 -21.20 -59.37
C ASN A 217 25.02 -20.41 -59.06
N ASP A 218 25.16 -19.20 -59.55
CA ASP A 218 26.32 -18.33 -59.30
C ASP A 218 26.35 -17.73 -57.86
N LEU A 219 25.22 -17.74 -57.15
CA LEU A 219 25.06 -17.19 -55.81
C LEU A 219 24.88 -18.27 -54.73
N ASP A 220 24.78 -19.53 -55.06
CA ASP A 220 24.62 -20.66 -54.15
C ASP A 220 25.83 -20.89 -53.20
N GLN A 221 27.02 -20.46 -53.60
CA GLN A 221 28.25 -20.65 -52.83
C GLN A 221 28.43 -19.68 -51.64
N PRO A 222 28.03 -18.40 -51.72
CA PRO A 222 28.18 -17.46 -50.60
C PRO A 222 27.23 -17.67 -49.42
N ILE A 223 26.15 -18.45 -49.61
CA ILE A 223 25.09 -18.67 -48.61
C ILE A 223 25.37 -19.92 -47.72
N LYS A 224 26.52 -20.55 -47.94
CA LYS A 224 26.97 -21.70 -47.13
C LYS A 224 27.39 -21.28 -45.72
#